data_a31ba0a5c195e00c938320edb6481196
#
_entry.id   a31ba0a5c195e00c938320edb6481196
#
_cell.length_a   1.000
_cell.length_b   1.000
_cell.length_c   1.000
_cell.angle_alpha   90.00
_cell.angle_beta   90.00
_cell.angle_gamma   90.00
#
_symmetry.space_group_name_H-M   'P 1'
#
loop_
_entity.id
_entity.type
_entity.pdbx_description
1 polymer ?
#
loop_
_entity_poly.entity_id
_entity_poly.type
_entity_poly.pdbx_seq_one_letter_code
_entity_poly.pdbx_strand_id
1 'polypeptide(L)'
;MPLSSAHAPSRQAASRLIIATGNPGKLREFRALLVGLPFELNSLADIGAEPPEETGATFLANATLKARHAVTVAAATSSGVAAAAIADDSGLEVDALGGAPGVKSARYAGLGASDAANNAKLVAALAGVPPAERSARYRCVLVFMRGAADTEPLVAEAVWEGRILDVPRGSGGFGYDPYFWLPELGLSAAELDPARKNRLSHRGRAMQMLRDRLVARDWLTVPTCKHQG
;
A
#
# COMPACT_ATOMS: atom_id res chain seq x y z
N MET A 1 28.08 -51.25 -3.35
CA MET A 1 27.87 -49.98 -2.68
C MET A 1 27.20 -49.04 -3.68
N PRO A 2 25.90 -48.80 -3.64
CA PRO A 2 25.26 -47.79 -4.51
C PRO A 2 25.50 -46.40 -3.96
N LEU A 3 25.90 -45.49 -4.84
CA LEU A 3 26.14 -44.08 -4.58
C LEU A 3 24.79 -43.39 -4.29
N SER A 4 24.70 -42.80 -3.11
CA SER A 4 23.60 -41.95 -2.68
C SER A 4 23.48 -40.74 -3.62
N SER A 5 22.39 -40.66 -4.39
CA SER A 5 22.05 -39.50 -5.16
C SER A 5 21.64 -38.38 -4.19
N ALA A 6 22.52 -37.40 -4.04
CA ALA A 6 22.20 -36.14 -3.35
C ALA A 6 21.01 -35.49 -4.07
N HIS A 7 19.87 -35.43 -3.40
CA HIS A 7 18.71 -34.64 -3.84
C HIS A 7 19.12 -33.16 -3.81
N ALA A 8 19.26 -32.55 -4.99
CA ALA A 8 19.36 -31.11 -5.11
C ALA A 8 18.08 -30.49 -4.53
N PRO A 9 18.16 -29.45 -3.70
CA PRO A 9 16.97 -28.81 -3.19
C PRO A 9 16.15 -28.28 -4.38
N SER A 10 14.90 -28.74 -4.50
CA SER A 10 13.95 -28.25 -5.47
C SER A 10 13.88 -26.73 -5.33
N ARG A 11 14.17 -25.99 -6.38
CA ARG A 11 13.86 -24.54 -6.47
C ARG A 11 12.35 -24.43 -6.22
N GLN A 12 11.99 -24.01 -5.02
CA GLN A 12 10.62 -23.66 -4.71
C GLN A 12 10.21 -22.57 -5.69
N ALA A 13 9.24 -22.86 -6.55
CA ALA A 13 8.75 -21.87 -7.52
C ALA A 13 8.34 -20.60 -6.74
N ALA A 14 8.77 -19.45 -7.21
CA ALA A 14 8.42 -18.17 -6.58
C ALA A 14 6.90 -18.09 -6.42
N SER A 15 6.42 -17.91 -5.20
CA SER A 15 4.99 -17.78 -4.94
C SER A 15 4.48 -16.52 -5.63
N ARG A 16 3.34 -16.59 -6.31
CA ARG A 16 2.71 -15.41 -6.95
C ARG A 16 2.13 -14.50 -5.86
N LEU A 17 2.40 -13.19 -6.00
CA LEU A 17 1.82 -12.16 -5.14
C LEU A 17 1.07 -11.14 -5.99
N ILE A 18 -0.23 -11.01 -5.75
CA ILE A 18 -1.07 -10.06 -6.46
C ILE A 18 -1.12 -8.75 -5.66
N ILE A 19 -0.77 -7.66 -6.32
CA ILE A 19 -0.93 -6.31 -5.78
C ILE A 19 -2.35 -5.84 -6.11
N ALA A 20 -3.24 -5.90 -5.12
CA ALA A 20 -4.68 -5.65 -5.28
C ALA A 20 -4.99 -4.14 -5.22
N THR A 21 -4.57 -3.40 -6.24
CA THR A 21 -4.85 -1.97 -6.40
C THR A 21 -5.10 -1.60 -7.86
N GLY A 22 -6.08 -0.73 -8.09
CA GLY A 22 -6.30 -0.08 -9.39
C GLY A 22 -5.59 1.26 -9.52
N ASN A 23 -4.93 1.76 -8.47
CA ASN A 23 -4.25 3.05 -8.49
C ASN A 23 -2.81 2.89 -9.02
N PRO A 24 -2.45 3.52 -10.16
CA PRO A 24 -1.11 3.39 -10.74
C PRO A 24 0.02 3.92 -9.84
N GLY A 25 -0.27 4.97 -9.04
CA GLY A 25 0.69 5.52 -8.08
C GLY A 25 1.03 4.52 -6.98
N LYS A 26 0.01 3.92 -6.37
CA LYS A 26 0.17 2.87 -5.37
C LYS A 26 0.91 1.65 -5.95
N LEU A 27 0.54 1.22 -7.16
CA LEU A 27 1.19 0.08 -7.81
C LEU A 27 2.69 0.30 -8.02
N ARG A 28 3.11 1.52 -8.42
CA ARG A 28 4.54 1.86 -8.54
C ARG A 28 5.26 1.80 -7.19
N GLU A 29 4.66 2.37 -6.13
CA GLU A 29 5.23 2.31 -4.79
C GLU A 29 5.35 0.87 -4.28
N PHE A 30 4.32 0.04 -4.45
CA PHE A 30 4.37 -1.38 -4.07
C PHE A 30 5.45 -2.15 -4.79
N ARG A 31 5.59 -1.98 -6.11
CA ARG A 31 6.65 -2.65 -6.87
C ARG A 31 8.03 -2.30 -6.33
N ALA A 32 8.26 -1.05 -5.95
CA ALA A 32 9.53 -0.62 -5.36
C ALA A 32 9.74 -1.18 -3.94
N LEU A 33 8.70 -1.21 -3.11
CA LEU A 33 8.74 -1.68 -1.72
C LEU A 33 8.88 -3.21 -1.61
N LEU A 34 8.43 -3.95 -2.61
CA LEU A 34 8.46 -5.42 -2.64
C LEU A 34 9.71 -5.98 -3.33
N VAL A 35 10.59 -5.13 -3.83
CA VAL A 35 11.88 -5.56 -4.43
C VAL A 35 12.66 -6.41 -3.43
N GLY A 36 13.21 -7.53 -3.92
CA GLY A 36 14.01 -8.47 -3.12
C GLY A 36 13.20 -9.48 -2.30
N LEU A 37 11.88 -9.43 -2.33
CA LEU A 37 11.05 -10.51 -1.78
C LEU A 37 10.93 -11.67 -2.79
N PRO A 38 10.77 -12.92 -2.32
CA PRO A 38 10.74 -14.11 -3.16
C PRO A 38 9.36 -14.32 -3.82
N PHE A 39 8.78 -13.25 -4.38
CA PHE A 39 7.50 -13.28 -5.05
C PHE A 39 7.60 -12.89 -6.52
N GLU A 40 6.82 -13.55 -7.35
CA GLU A 40 6.44 -13.06 -8.67
C GLU A 40 5.29 -12.07 -8.52
N LEU A 41 5.55 -10.79 -8.82
CA LEU A 41 4.58 -9.71 -8.61
C LEU A 41 3.64 -9.58 -9.82
N ASN A 42 2.34 -9.70 -9.57
CA ASN A 42 1.28 -9.48 -10.54
C ASN A 42 0.37 -8.33 -10.05
N SER A 43 -0.16 -7.55 -10.98
CA SER A 43 -1.27 -6.61 -10.72
C SER A 43 -2.62 -7.30 -10.91
N LEU A 44 -3.73 -6.61 -10.58
CA LEU A 44 -5.07 -7.09 -10.92
C LEU A 44 -5.24 -7.26 -12.43
N ALA A 45 -4.72 -6.31 -13.23
CA ALA A 45 -4.79 -6.38 -14.70
C ALA A 45 -4.06 -7.61 -15.27
N ASP A 46 -2.91 -8.00 -14.67
CA ASP A 46 -2.15 -9.18 -15.10
C ASP A 46 -2.92 -10.50 -14.91
N ILE A 47 -3.93 -10.50 -14.04
CA ILE A 47 -4.84 -11.65 -13.81
C ILE A 47 -6.23 -11.45 -14.41
N GLY A 48 -6.43 -10.40 -15.24
CA GLY A 48 -7.71 -10.10 -15.87
C GLY A 48 -8.80 -9.64 -14.89
N ALA A 49 -8.44 -9.07 -13.74
CA ALA A 49 -9.36 -8.63 -12.72
C ALA A 49 -9.47 -7.10 -12.67
N GLU A 50 -10.70 -6.62 -12.48
CA GLU A 50 -10.97 -5.23 -12.14
C GLU A 50 -10.98 -5.03 -10.62
N PRO A 51 -10.62 -3.83 -10.12
CA PRO A 51 -10.75 -3.50 -8.71
C PRO A 51 -12.21 -3.62 -8.24
N PRO A 52 -12.48 -4.24 -7.09
CA PRO A 52 -13.82 -4.29 -6.55
C PRO A 52 -14.27 -2.91 -6.05
N GLU A 53 -15.59 -2.71 -5.97
CA GLU A 53 -16.15 -1.51 -5.35
C GLU A 53 -15.80 -1.44 -3.86
N GLU A 54 -15.33 -0.28 -3.40
CA GLU A 54 -14.99 -0.03 -2.00
C GLU A 54 -16.23 0.39 -1.22
N THR A 55 -16.94 -0.59 -0.65
CA THR A 55 -18.17 -0.38 0.13
C THR A 55 -17.93 -0.32 1.64
N GLY A 56 -16.72 -0.57 2.09
CA GLY A 56 -16.36 -0.59 3.51
C GLY A 56 -16.35 0.81 4.15
N ALA A 57 -16.75 0.88 5.40
CA ALA A 57 -16.73 2.11 6.19
C ALA A 57 -15.35 2.42 6.81
N THR A 58 -14.40 1.48 6.74
CA THR A 58 -13.05 1.62 7.29
C THR A 58 -11.99 1.20 6.29
N PHE A 59 -10.76 1.72 6.45
CA PHE A 59 -9.61 1.30 5.64
C PHE A 59 -9.37 -0.21 5.73
N LEU A 60 -9.52 -0.80 6.93
CA LEU A 60 -9.36 -2.24 7.10
C LEU A 60 -10.41 -3.04 6.31
N ALA A 61 -11.67 -2.62 6.35
CA ALA A 61 -12.73 -3.29 5.61
C ALA A 61 -12.48 -3.28 4.10
N ASN A 62 -12.10 -2.12 3.55
CA ASN A 62 -11.81 -1.98 2.13
C ASN A 62 -10.54 -2.75 1.72
N ALA A 63 -9.46 -2.68 2.51
CA ALA A 63 -8.25 -3.45 2.24
C ALA A 63 -8.52 -4.96 2.25
N THR A 64 -9.32 -5.44 3.24
CA THR A 64 -9.73 -6.85 3.33
C THR A 64 -10.56 -7.28 2.13
N LEU A 65 -11.52 -6.46 1.72
CA LEU A 65 -12.36 -6.70 0.54
C LEU A 65 -11.50 -6.82 -0.73
N LYS A 66 -10.56 -5.90 -0.94
CA LYS A 66 -9.65 -5.93 -2.09
C LYS A 66 -8.74 -7.16 -2.10
N ALA A 67 -8.14 -7.51 -0.95
CA ALA A 67 -7.29 -8.68 -0.84
C ALA A 67 -8.08 -9.98 -1.11
N ARG A 68 -9.27 -10.10 -0.52
CA ARG A 68 -10.17 -11.24 -0.72
C ARG A 68 -10.58 -11.39 -2.18
N HIS A 69 -10.95 -10.31 -2.82
CA HIS A 69 -11.29 -10.30 -4.25
C HIS A 69 -10.12 -10.83 -5.10
N ALA A 70 -8.91 -10.31 -4.88
CA ALA A 70 -7.72 -10.69 -5.65
C ALA A 70 -7.40 -12.17 -5.53
N VAL A 71 -7.39 -12.74 -4.31
CA VAL A 71 -7.10 -14.17 -4.12
C VAL A 71 -8.22 -15.06 -4.68
N THR A 72 -9.47 -14.61 -4.65
CA THR A 72 -10.61 -15.35 -5.20
C THR A 72 -10.55 -15.42 -6.72
N VAL A 73 -10.29 -14.28 -7.40
CA VAL A 73 -10.13 -14.25 -8.86
C VAL A 73 -8.91 -15.07 -9.28
N ALA A 74 -7.79 -14.95 -8.59
CA ALA A 74 -6.60 -15.73 -8.89
C ALA A 74 -6.84 -17.24 -8.76
N ALA A 75 -7.57 -17.67 -7.75
CA ALA A 75 -7.93 -19.08 -7.58
C ALA A 75 -8.82 -19.61 -8.71
N ALA A 76 -9.70 -18.75 -9.26
CA ALA A 76 -10.59 -19.11 -10.36
C ALA A 76 -9.88 -19.13 -11.73
N THR A 77 -8.86 -18.28 -11.92
CA THR A 77 -8.19 -18.09 -13.23
C THR A 77 -6.91 -18.91 -13.40
N SER A 78 -6.29 -19.33 -12.30
CA SER A 78 -5.00 -20.07 -12.32
C SER A 78 -5.22 -21.54 -12.08
N SER A 79 -4.86 -22.39 -13.06
CA SER A 79 -4.94 -23.87 -12.97
C SER A 79 -4.06 -24.40 -11.82
N GLY A 80 -4.52 -24.26 -10.57
CA GLY A 80 -3.89 -24.87 -9.40
C GLY A 80 -2.69 -24.12 -8.79
N VAL A 81 -2.32 -22.96 -9.29
CA VAL A 81 -1.23 -22.16 -8.68
C VAL A 81 -1.80 -21.26 -7.59
N ALA A 82 -1.43 -21.55 -6.34
CA ALA A 82 -1.80 -20.70 -5.22
C ALA A 82 -1.16 -19.32 -5.37
N ALA A 83 -1.96 -18.26 -5.21
CA ALA A 83 -1.49 -16.90 -5.24
C ALA A 83 -1.86 -16.22 -3.93
N ALA A 84 -0.89 -15.53 -3.32
CA ALA A 84 -1.14 -14.59 -2.25
C ALA A 84 -1.59 -13.24 -2.82
N ALA A 85 -2.19 -12.40 -1.98
CA ALA A 85 -2.48 -11.03 -2.36
C ALA A 85 -2.09 -10.05 -1.25
N ILE A 86 -1.66 -8.88 -1.66
CA ILE A 86 -1.51 -7.71 -0.79
C ILE A 86 -2.43 -6.61 -1.29
N ALA A 87 -3.24 -6.07 -0.41
CA ALA A 87 -4.10 -4.92 -0.68
C ALA A 87 -3.78 -3.79 0.27
N ASP A 88 -3.98 -2.57 -0.22
CA ASP A 88 -3.88 -1.35 0.57
C ASP A 88 -5.22 -0.61 0.49
N ASP A 89 -5.68 -0.14 1.65
CA ASP A 89 -6.54 1.01 1.68
C ASP A 89 -5.91 2.11 2.49
N SER A 90 -5.86 3.31 1.92
CA SER A 90 -5.13 4.44 2.50
C SER A 90 -5.78 5.75 2.11
N GLY A 91 -5.65 6.73 2.99
CA GLY A 91 -6.20 8.05 2.76
C GLY A 91 -5.58 9.10 3.65
N LEU A 92 -6.03 10.33 3.42
CA LEU A 92 -5.70 11.50 4.19
C LEU A 92 -6.80 11.75 5.22
N GLU A 93 -6.40 11.96 6.46
CA GLU A 93 -7.27 12.40 7.55
C GLU A 93 -6.83 13.79 8.00
N VAL A 94 -7.74 14.74 8.09
CA VAL A 94 -7.48 16.13 8.51
C VAL A 94 -8.29 16.44 9.76
N ASP A 95 -7.64 16.85 10.83
CA ASP A 95 -8.26 17.01 12.15
C ASP A 95 -9.35 18.08 12.14
N ALA A 96 -9.07 19.23 11.52
CA ALA A 96 -10.04 20.32 11.38
C ALA A 96 -11.29 19.97 10.56
N LEU A 97 -11.25 18.85 9.81
CA LEU A 97 -12.36 18.32 9.03
C LEU A 97 -12.97 17.06 9.65
N GLY A 98 -12.71 16.80 10.95
CA GLY A 98 -13.22 15.62 11.64
C GLY A 98 -12.75 14.29 11.04
N GLY A 99 -11.53 14.28 10.47
CA GLY A 99 -10.93 13.11 9.80
C GLY A 99 -11.27 12.99 8.32
N ALA A 100 -12.09 13.88 7.75
CA ALA A 100 -12.31 13.87 6.31
C ALA A 100 -11.01 14.29 5.56
N PRO A 101 -10.80 13.78 4.33
CA PRO A 101 -11.61 12.88 3.52
C PRO A 101 -11.64 11.40 3.95
N GLY A 102 -10.68 10.89 4.73
CA GLY A 102 -10.65 9.53 5.24
C GLY A 102 -10.69 8.48 4.12
N VAL A 103 -11.55 7.47 4.26
CA VAL A 103 -11.76 6.40 3.25
C VAL A 103 -12.26 6.93 1.90
N LYS A 104 -12.73 8.18 1.84
CA LYS A 104 -13.18 8.82 0.59
C LYS A 104 -12.08 9.60 -0.11
N SER A 105 -10.81 9.48 0.31
CA SER A 105 -9.70 10.28 -0.19
C SER A 105 -9.57 10.29 -1.72
N ALA A 106 -9.68 9.12 -2.36
CA ALA A 106 -9.58 9.02 -3.82
C ALA A 106 -10.78 9.63 -4.58
N ARG A 107 -11.91 9.84 -3.89
CA ARG A 107 -13.16 10.35 -4.46
C ARG A 107 -13.76 11.49 -3.65
N TYR A 108 -12.94 12.29 -3.01
CA TYR A 108 -13.38 13.36 -2.10
C TYR A 108 -14.22 14.42 -2.83
N ALA A 109 -13.86 14.77 -4.06
CA ALA A 109 -14.64 15.67 -4.90
C ALA A 109 -15.75 14.97 -5.71
N GLY A 110 -15.90 13.66 -5.59
CA GLY A 110 -16.89 12.86 -6.29
C GLY A 110 -16.28 11.62 -6.95
N LEU A 111 -17.11 10.74 -7.46
CA LEU A 111 -16.65 9.55 -8.20
C LEU A 111 -15.90 9.98 -9.46
N GLY A 112 -14.74 9.36 -9.71
CA GLY A 112 -13.90 9.68 -10.86
C GLY A 112 -13.18 11.03 -10.78
N ALA A 113 -13.20 11.71 -9.62
CA ALA A 113 -12.52 12.98 -9.47
C ALA A 113 -11.00 12.85 -9.66
N SER A 114 -10.40 13.85 -10.31
CA SER A 114 -8.96 13.96 -10.43
C SER A 114 -8.30 14.37 -9.11
N ASP A 115 -6.98 14.12 -8.98
CA ASP A 115 -6.19 14.60 -7.84
C ASP A 115 -6.33 16.14 -7.69
N ALA A 116 -6.34 16.88 -8.79
CA ALA A 116 -6.52 18.33 -8.77
C ALA A 116 -7.89 18.75 -8.19
N ALA A 117 -8.98 18.07 -8.56
CA ALA A 117 -10.31 18.34 -8.03
C ALA A 117 -10.39 17.99 -6.53
N ASN A 118 -9.82 16.87 -6.10
CA ASN A 118 -9.76 16.48 -4.71
C ASN A 118 -8.97 17.50 -3.86
N ASN A 119 -7.82 17.96 -4.37
CA ASN A 119 -7.00 18.98 -3.72
C ASN A 119 -7.73 20.33 -3.63
N ALA A 120 -8.37 20.77 -4.71
CA ALA A 120 -9.14 22.03 -4.70
C ALA A 120 -10.26 21.98 -3.65
N LYS A 121 -10.98 20.87 -3.54
CA LYS A 121 -12.01 20.70 -2.51
C LYS A 121 -11.41 20.69 -1.10
N LEU A 122 -10.25 20.05 -0.90
CA LEU A 122 -9.57 20.03 0.40
C LEU A 122 -9.18 21.44 0.84
N VAL A 123 -8.55 22.21 -0.02
CA VAL A 123 -8.14 23.60 0.29
C VAL A 123 -9.37 24.49 0.56
N ALA A 124 -10.42 24.36 -0.25
CA ALA A 124 -11.67 25.08 -0.04
C ALA A 124 -12.33 24.73 1.31
N ALA A 125 -12.32 23.46 1.71
CA ALA A 125 -12.86 23.01 3.00
C ALA A 125 -12.05 23.54 4.20
N LEU A 126 -10.78 23.91 4.00
CA LEU A 126 -9.90 24.48 5.02
C LEU A 126 -9.86 26.01 4.97
N ALA A 127 -10.71 26.67 4.14
CA ALA A 127 -10.79 28.12 4.09
C ALA A 127 -11.14 28.67 5.49
N GLY A 128 -10.35 29.64 5.97
CA GLY A 128 -10.52 30.23 7.31
C GLY A 128 -9.92 29.42 8.47
N VAL A 129 -9.47 28.18 8.26
CA VAL A 129 -8.73 27.42 9.27
C VAL A 129 -7.29 27.92 9.32
N PRO A 130 -6.77 28.33 10.49
CA PRO A 130 -5.37 28.76 10.60
C PRO A 130 -4.39 27.63 10.22
N PRO A 131 -3.23 27.94 9.61
CA PRO A 131 -2.25 26.90 9.23
C PRO A 131 -1.79 26.02 10.39
N ALA A 132 -1.73 26.58 11.60
CA ALA A 132 -1.37 25.82 12.79
C ALA A 132 -2.38 24.72 13.18
N GLU A 133 -3.62 24.85 12.76
CA GLU A 133 -4.74 23.96 13.08
C GLU A 133 -5.04 22.96 11.95
N ARG A 134 -4.24 22.92 10.88
CA ARG A 134 -4.41 22.02 9.74
C ARG A 134 -3.59 20.75 9.89
N SER A 135 -3.50 20.22 11.13
CA SER A 135 -2.87 18.91 11.35
C SER A 135 -3.60 17.84 10.55
N ALA A 136 -2.81 16.96 9.97
CA ALA A 136 -3.31 15.91 9.11
C ALA A 136 -2.38 14.69 9.18
N ARG A 137 -2.91 13.53 8.79
CA ARG A 137 -2.09 12.33 8.61
C ARG A 137 -2.52 11.55 7.39
N TYR A 138 -1.57 10.97 6.73
CA TYR A 138 -1.83 9.82 5.87
C TYR A 138 -1.92 8.57 6.73
N ARG A 139 -2.93 7.76 6.48
CA ARG A 139 -3.11 6.42 7.05
C ARG A 139 -3.02 5.38 5.96
N CYS A 140 -2.37 4.25 6.23
CA CYS A 140 -2.34 3.09 5.35
C CYS A 140 -2.65 1.84 6.16
N VAL A 141 -3.58 1.05 5.69
CA VAL A 141 -3.85 -0.30 6.18
C VAL A 141 -3.53 -1.29 5.07
N LEU A 142 -2.59 -2.19 5.33
CA LEU A 142 -2.22 -3.29 4.46
C LEU A 142 -2.87 -4.58 4.95
N VAL A 143 -3.41 -5.36 4.03
CA VAL A 143 -3.89 -6.70 4.29
C VAL A 143 -3.17 -7.66 3.35
N PHE A 144 -2.52 -8.68 3.91
CA PHE A 144 -1.91 -9.78 3.17
C PHE A 144 -2.69 -11.05 3.41
N MET A 145 -3.09 -11.73 2.33
CA MET A 145 -3.77 -13.04 2.33
C MET A 145 -2.96 -14.06 1.55
N ARG A 146 -2.83 -15.27 2.09
CA ARG A 146 -2.11 -16.38 1.46
C ARG A 146 -2.89 -17.07 0.34
N GLY A 147 -4.20 -16.87 0.29
CA GLY A 147 -5.11 -17.45 -0.70
C GLY A 147 -6.57 -17.30 -0.31
N ALA A 148 -7.46 -17.81 -1.15
CA ALA A 148 -8.91 -17.65 -0.96
C ALA A 148 -9.45 -18.27 0.35
N ALA A 149 -8.82 -19.34 0.84
CA ALA A 149 -9.21 -20.01 2.10
C ALA A 149 -8.59 -19.38 3.36
N ASP A 150 -7.80 -18.30 3.22
CA ASP A 150 -7.15 -17.67 4.37
C ASP A 150 -8.19 -16.94 5.25
N THR A 151 -8.37 -17.40 6.48
CA THR A 151 -9.27 -16.86 7.49
C THR A 151 -8.56 -15.91 8.46
N GLU A 152 -7.22 -15.90 8.46
CA GLU A 152 -6.38 -15.12 9.37
C GLU A 152 -5.37 -14.26 8.59
N PRO A 153 -5.84 -13.25 7.85
CA PRO A 153 -4.95 -12.39 7.09
C PRO A 153 -4.00 -11.62 8.00
N LEU A 154 -2.79 -11.34 7.51
CA LEU A 154 -1.91 -10.39 8.19
C LEU A 154 -2.35 -8.97 7.89
N VAL A 155 -2.44 -8.16 8.94
CA VAL A 155 -2.76 -6.74 8.83
C VAL A 155 -1.57 -5.92 9.33
N ALA A 156 -1.19 -4.88 8.61
CA ALA A 156 -0.24 -3.89 9.08
C ALA A 156 -0.80 -2.49 8.83
N GLU A 157 -0.66 -1.62 9.81
CA GLU A 157 -1.19 -0.26 9.75
C GLU A 157 -0.11 0.73 10.18
N ALA A 158 -0.01 1.85 9.46
CA ALA A 158 0.88 2.94 9.84
C ALA A 158 0.30 4.30 9.44
N VAL A 159 0.74 5.32 10.14
CA VAL A 159 0.41 6.72 9.90
C VAL A 159 1.66 7.52 9.57
N TRP A 160 1.45 8.62 8.85
CA TRP A 160 2.48 9.61 8.58
C TRP A 160 1.90 10.98 8.88
N GLU A 161 2.38 11.60 9.95
CA GLU A 161 1.88 12.88 10.42
C GLU A 161 2.42 14.04 9.57
N GLY A 162 1.60 15.07 9.43
CA GLY A 162 1.93 16.28 8.67
C GLY A 162 0.88 17.36 8.85
N ARG A 163 0.87 18.32 7.91
CA ARG A 163 -0.10 19.42 7.86
C ARG A 163 -0.51 19.71 6.42
N ILE A 164 -1.64 20.40 6.23
CA ILE A 164 -2.09 20.79 4.91
C ILE A 164 -1.67 22.24 4.59
N LEU A 165 -1.02 22.40 3.45
CA LEU A 165 -0.65 23.70 2.88
C LEU A 165 -1.83 24.35 2.14
N ASP A 166 -1.80 25.70 2.01
CA ASP A 166 -2.72 26.47 1.16
C ASP A 166 -2.35 26.37 -0.32
N VAL A 167 -1.07 26.27 -0.62
CA VAL A 167 -0.51 26.23 -1.97
C VAL A 167 0.34 24.98 -2.14
N PRO A 168 0.30 24.35 -3.34
CA PRO A 168 1.07 23.14 -3.58
C PRO A 168 2.56 23.42 -3.64
N ARG A 169 3.38 22.45 -3.20
CA ARG A 169 4.83 22.46 -3.33
C ARG A 169 5.31 21.14 -3.90
N GLY A 170 6.26 21.22 -4.83
CA GLY A 170 6.78 20.04 -5.54
C GLY A 170 5.81 19.52 -6.60
N SER A 171 6.32 18.56 -7.40
CA SER A 171 5.59 17.95 -8.51
C SER A 171 5.65 16.42 -8.52
N GLY A 172 6.31 15.82 -7.53
CA GLY A 172 6.40 14.36 -7.38
C GLY A 172 5.17 13.76 -6.73
N GLY A 173 5.16 12.43 -6.64
CA GLY A 173 4.11 11.69 -5.96
C GLY A 173 2.78 11.64 -6.71
N PHE A 174 1.66 11.64 -5.96
CA PHE A 174 0.27 11.63 -6.46
C PHE A 174 -0.69 12.05 -5.34
N GLY A 175 -1.96 12.23 -5.68
CA GLY A 175 -3.00 12.58 -4.70
C GLY A 175 -2.75 13.92 -4.03
N TYR A 176 -2.72 13.91 -2.70
CA TYR A 176 -2.55 15.12 -1.89
C TYR A 176 -1.08 15.45 -1.58
N ASP A 177 -0.11 14.73 -2.11
CA ASP A 177 1.32 14.89 -1.82
C ASP A 177 1.83 16.35 -1.95
N PRO A 178 1.42 17.15 -2.95
CA PRO A 178 1.87 18.54 -3.06
C PRO A 178 1.39 19.45 -1.93
N TYR A 179 0.29 19.10 -1.27
CA TYR A 179 -0.28 19.86 -0.17
C TYR A 179 0.06 19.28 1.21
N PHE A 180 0.63 18.08 1.26
CA PHE A 180 0.97 17.41 2.51
C PHE A 180 2.37 17.81 2.97
N TRP A 181 2.40 18.73 3.93
CA TRP A 181 3.61 19.31 4.50
C TRP A 181 4.17 18.48 5.64
N LEU A 182 5.47 18.31 5.67
CA LEU A 182 6.25 17.59 6.68
C LEU A 182 7.09 18.58 7.49
N PRO A 183 6.61 19.05 8.64
CA PRO A 183 7.27 20.12 9.39
C PRO A 183 8.73 19.79 9.76
N GLU A 184 8.99 18.55 10.14
CA GLU A 184 10.34 18.08 10.54
C GLU A 184 11.36 18.12 9.38
N LEU A 185 10.88 18.03 8.14
CA LEU A 185 11.73 18.00 6.95
C LEU A 185 11.78 19.36 6.23
N GLY A 186 10.83 20.26 6.50
CA GLY A 186 10.69 21.51 5.77
C GLY A 186 10.30 21.29 4.29
N LEU A 187 9.65 20.18 3.96
CA LEU A 187 9.29 19.78 2.59
C LEU A 187 7.85 19.27 2.54
N SER A 188 7.22 19.38 1.38
CA SER A 188 6.02 18.59 1.09
C SER A 188 6.37 17.15 0.71
N ALA A 189 5.38 16.25 0.76
CA ALA A 189 5.59 14.88 0.32
C ALA A 189 5.96 14.78 -1.18
N ALA A 190 5.52 15.75 -2.00
CA ALA A 190 5.84 15.82 -3.42
C ALA A 190 7.25 16.37 -3.73
N GLU A 191 7.93 16.95 -2.75
CA GLU A 191 9.33 17.39 -2.88
C GLU A 191 10.33 16.30 -2.50
N LEU A 192 9.87 15.18 -1.94
CA LEU A 192 10.73 14.04 -1.64
C LEU A 192 11.04 13.21 -2.89
N ASP A 193 12.28 12.72 -2.99
CA ASP A 193 12.59 11.67 -3.95
C ASP A 193 11.82 10.38 -3.61
N PRO A 194 11.48 9.54 -4.61
CA PRO A 194 10.66 8.35 -4.39
C PRO A 194 11.23 7.37 -3.36
N ALA A 195 12.56 7.20 -3.30
CA ALA A 195 13.17 6.27 -2.37
C ALA A 195 13.06 6.78 -0.92
N ARG A 196 13.24 8.09 -0.71
CA ARG A 196 13.05 8.72 0.60
C ARG A 196 11.59 8.67 1.03
N LYS A 197 10.66 8.98 0.13
CA LYS A 197 9.22 8.86 0.39
C LYS A 197 8.85 7.43 0.78
N ASN A 198 9.31 6.42 0.05
CA ASN A 198 9.04 5.01 0.35
C ASN A 198 9.56 4.58 1.72
N ARG A 199 10.64 5.18 2.25
CA ARG A 199 11.11 4.89 3.62
C ARG A 199 10.29 5.56 4.71
N LEU A 200 9.79 6.78 4.47
CA LEU A 200 9.20 7.63 5.50
C LEU A 200 7.69 7.56 5.56
N SER A 201 7.03 7.27 4.43
CA SER A 201 5.59 7.35 4.29
C SER A 201 4.83 6.29 5.08
N HIS A 202 3.53 6.55 5.29
CA HIS A 202 2.58 5.60 5.85
C HIS A 202 2.66 4.22 5.19
N ARG A 203 2.70 4.16 3.84
CA ARG A 203 2.78 2.89 3.09
C ARG A 203 4.13 2.21 3.28
N GLY A 204 5.23 2.94 3.27
CA GLY A 204 6.55 2.39 3.52
C GLY A 204 6.68 1.79 4.90
N ARG A 205 6.20 2.50 5.93
CA ARG A 205 6.18 2.03 7.32
C ARG A 205 5.27 0.80 7.50
N ALA A 206 4.05 0.83 6.94
CA ALA A 206 3.14 -0.31 6.99
C ALA A 206 3.74 -1.54 6.27
N MET A 207 4.43 -1.34 5.14
CA MET A 207 5.12 -2.41 4.42
C MET A 207 6.25 -3.00 5.25
N GLN A 208 7.05 -2.18 5.93
CA GLN A 208 8.11 -2.69 6.81
C GLN A 208 7.52 -3.55 7.94
N MET A 209 6.46 -3.08 8.60
CA MET A 209 5.75 -3.86 9.62
C MET A 209 5.19 -5.18 9.08
N LEU A 210 4.66 -5.16 7.85
CA LEU A 210 4.16 -6.38 7.22
C LEU A 210 5.30 -7.37 6.93
N ARG A 211 6.42 -6.90 6.41
CA ARG A 211 7.62 -7.74 6.18
C ARG A 211 8.09 -8.40 7.46
N ASP A 212 8.19 -7.65 8.55
CA ASP A 212 8.62 -8.18 9.85
C ASP A 212 7.66 -9.29 10.34
N ARG A 213 6.34 -9.10 10.15
CA ARG A 213 5.34 -10.11 10.49
C ARG A 213 5.40 -11.35 9.60
N LEU A 214 5.69 -11.18 8.30
CA LEU A 214 5.88 -12.30 7.36
C LEU A 214 7.13 -13.13 7.72
N VAL A 215 8.22 -12.47 8.09
CA VAL A 215 9.45 -13.11 8.57
C VAL A 215 9.20 -13.86 9.88
N ALA A 216 8.54 -13.24 10.84
CA ALA A 216 8.24 -13.86 12.14
C ALA A 216 7.33 -15.12 12.03
N ARG A 217 6.63 -15.28 10.91
CA ARG A 217 5.78 -16.46 10.62
C ARG A 217 6.41 -17.44 9.64
N ASP A 218 7.69 -17.30 9.34
CA ASP A 218 8.42 -18.11 8.33
C ASP A 218 7.77 -18.12 6.94
N TRP A 219 6.96 -17.09 6.63
CA TRP A 219 6.31 -16.95 5.31
C TRP A 219 7.21 -16.26 4.30
N LEU A 220 8.34 -15.70 4.76
CA LEU A 220 9.43 -15.20 3.95
C LEU A 220 10.71 -15.84 4.45
N THR A 221 11.20 -16.85 3.74
CA THR A 221 12.59 -17.29 3.90
C THR A 221 13.49 -16.24 3.26
N VAL A 222 14.01 -15.32 4.06
CA VAL A 222 15.06 -14.39 3.63
C VAL A 222 16.33 -15.23 3.44
N PRO A 223 16.98 -15.25 2.27
CA PRO A 223 18.29 -15.86 2.13
C PRO A 223 19.23 -15.18 3.14
N THR A 224 19.65 -15.91 4.17
CA THR A 224 20.71 -15.41 5.05
C THR A 224 21.96 -15.25 4.21
N CYS A 225 22.37 -14.00 3.99
CA CYS A 225 23.69 -13.70 3.44
C CYS A 225 24.69 -14.22 4.48
N LYS A 226 25.23 -15.42 4.25
CA LYS A 226 26.36 -15.91 5.03
C LYS A 226 27.51 -14.98 4.69
N HIS A 227 27.85 -14.09 5.61
CA HIS A 227 29.17 -13.45 5.62
C HIS A 227 30.17 -14.60 5.68
N GLN A 228 30.82 -14.87 4.55
CA GLN A 228 32.06 -15.65 4.54
C GLN A 228 33.12 -14.74 5.17
N GLY A 229 33.53 -15.09 6.38
CA GLY A 229 34.70 -14.53 7.04
C GLY A 229 36.00 -14.98 6.34
#